data_540e7cd165f45512fa3eac5e9ead2ba3
#
_entry.id   540e7cd165f45512fa3eac5e9ead2ba3
#
_cell.length_a   1.000
_cell.length_b   1.000
_cell.length_c   1.000
_cell.angle_alpha   90.00
_cell.angle_beta   90.00
_cell.angle_gamma   90.00
#
_symmetry.space_group_name_H-M   'P 1'
#
loop_
_entity.id
_entity.type
_entity.pdbx_description
1 polymer ?
#
loop_
_entity_poly.entity_id
_entity_poly.type
_entity_poly.pdbx_seq_one_letter_code
_entity_poly.pdbx_strand_id
1 'polypeptide(L)'
;MNRCALTEQRMCRKTREKMIMSNRCFYFTRHGQTIWNVENKICGATDIALTDFGHQQAIDLGGRIAQEELGIDEILYSPLVRAADTAKHISRMTGIPARMEPRLKEQNFGKYESTPRNGDTFRKDKENFVCRYDGGESMLQLCQRIYNLLDDIKNDPSGKTYLLVAHNGISRAIESYFWDMTNEEFASFGIKNCELRRYEFGDR
;
A
#
# COMPACT_ATOMS: atom_id res chain seq x y z
N MET A 1 -37.42 -34.32 -10.90
CA MET A 1 -36.29 -34.08 -10.03
C MET A 1 -35.45 -32.97 -10.66
N ASN A 2 -35.52 -31.93 -10.20
CA ASN A 2 -35.16 -30.85 -9.32
C ASN A 2 -34.41 -29.73 -10.06
N ARG A 3 -35.07 -28.99 -10.94
CA ARG A 3 -34.59 -27.69 -11.42
C ARG A 3 -34.62 -26.62 -10.28
N CYS A 4 -35.56 -26.77 -9.34
CA CYS A 4 -35.75 -25.83 -8.23
C CYS A 4 -34.61 -25.89 -7.22
N ALA A 5 -34.14 -27.08 -6.80
CA ALA A 5 -33.05 -27.24 -5.83
C ALA A 5 -31.68 -26.72 -6.35
N LEU A 6 -31.43 -26.85 -7.66
CA LEU A 6 -30.21 -26.31 -8.31
C LEU A 6 -30.22 -24.76 -8.36
N THR A 7 -31.41 -24.16 -8.49
CA THR A 7 -31.56 -22.69 -8.51
C THR A 7 -31.40 -22.10 -7.11
N GLU A 8 -31.95 -22.74 -6.10
CA GLU A 8 -31.79 -22.32 -4.69
C GLU A 8 -30.34 -22.49 -4.20
N GLN A 9 -29.67 -23.58 -4.57
CA GLN A 9 -28.24 -23.76 -4.24
C GLN A 9 -27.35 -22.73 -4.93
N ARG A 10 -27.64 -22.37 -6.20
CA ARG A 10 -26.92 -21.30 -6.92
C ARG A 10 -27.17 -19.91 -6.33
N MET A 11 -28.41 -19.63 -5.91
CA MET A 11 -28.74 -18.37 -5.25
C MET A 11 -28.07 -18.26 -3.87
N CYS A 12 -28.12 -19.31 -3.07
CA CYS A 12 -27.47 -19.37 -1.75
C CYS A 12 -25.94 -19.22 -1.87
N ARG A 13 -25.34 -19.87 -2.88
CA ARG A 13 -23.90 -19.74 -3.15
C ARG A 13 -23.52 -18.34 -3.59
N LYS A 14 -24.25 -17.70 -4.49
CA LYS A 14 -24.03 -16.31 -4.92
C LYS A 14 -24.21 -15.30 -3.78
N THR A 15 -25.22 -15.51 -2.92
CA THR A 15 -25.46 -14.65 -1.75
C THR A 15 -24.34 -14.81 -0.73
N ARG A 16 -23.84 -16.04 -0.52
CA ARG A 16 -22.71 -16.32 0.37
C ARG A 16 -21.39 -15.78 -0.20
N GLU A 17 -21.14 -15.92 -1.50
CA GLU A 17 -20.01 -15.33 -2.20
C GLU A 17 -20.06 -13.79 -2.12
N LYS A 18 -21.23 -13.19 -2.31
CA LYS A 18 -21.45 -11.75 -2.18
C LYS A 18 -21.24 -11.25 -0.75
N MET A 19 -21.70 -12.00 0.27
CA MET A 19 -21.45 -11.68 1.69
C MET A 19 -19.99 -11.83 2.10
N ILE A 20 -19.27 -12.81 1.52
CA ILE A 20 -17.83 -12.99 1.76
C ILE A 20 -17.04 -11.86 1.08
N MET A 21 -17.46 -11.37 -0.09
CA MET A 21 -16.80 -10.26 -0.78
C MET A 21 -17.08 -8.90 -0.12
N SER A 22 -18.24 -8.72 0.53
CA SER A 22 -18.59 -7.44 1.19
C SER A 22 -17.80 -7.14 2.48
N ASN A 23 -17.01 -8.10 3.00
CA ASN A 23 -16.23 -7.93 4.23
C ASN A 23 -14.72 -8.05 4.03
N ARG A 24 -14.22 -8.06 2.78
CA ARG A 24 -12.77 -8.12 2.55
C ARG A 24 -12.11 -6.78 2.86
N CYS A 25 -11.05 -6.86 3.62
CA CYS A 25 -10.23 -5.71 3.96
C CYS A 25 -8.74 -6.04 3.86
N PHE A 26 -7.94 -5.00 3.80
CA PHE A 26 -6.50 -5.07 4.01
C PHE A 26 -6.04 -3.86 4.82
N TYR A 27 -4.84 -3.96 5.35
CA TYR A 27 -4.17 -2.87 6.04
C TYR A 27 -3.01 -2.35 5.19
N PHE A 28 -2.75 -1.07 5.32
CA PHE A 28 -1.63 -0.40 4.66
C PHE A 28 -0.84 0.42 5.65
N THR A 29 0.49 0.37 5.57
CA THR A 29 1.38 1.26 6.32
C THR A 29 2.54 1.74 5.46
N ARG A 30 2.97 2.95 5.71
CA ARG A 30 4.19 3.50 5.15
C ARG A 30 5.39 3.08 6.00
N HIS A 31 6.53 2.80 5.38
CA HIS A 31 7.80 2.52 6.06
C HIS A 31 8.15 3.55 7.15
N GLY A 32 8.98 3.17 8.11
CA GLY A 32 9.54 4.05 9.14
C GLY A 32 10.39 5.20 8.57
N GLN A 33 10.75 6.16 9.39
CA GLN A 33 11.53 7.34 8.98
C GLN A 33 12.89 6.96 8.38
N THR A 34 13.28 7.64 7.29
CA THR A 34 14.61 7.58 6.69
C THR A 34 15.32 8.93 6.79
N ILE A 35 16.65 8.97 6.58
CA ILE A 35 17.40 10.23 6.59
C ILE A 35 16.87 11.21 5.52
N TRP A 36 16.42 10.73 4.36
CA TRP A 36 15.82 11.59 3.34
C TRP A 36 14.43 12.11 3.72
N ASN A 37 13.73 11.46 4.65
CA ASN A 37 12.53 12.06 5.23
C ASN A 37 12.90 13.25 6.14
N VAL A 38 13.96 13.13 6.94
CA VAL A 38 14.48 14.21 7.80
C VAL A 38 14.96 15.39 6.96
N GLU A 39 15.71 15.13 5.90
CA GLU A 39 16.26 16.13 4.99
C GLU A 39 15.22 16.70 3.99
N ASN A 40 13.97 16.25 4.06
CA ASN A 40 12.89 16.63 3.14
C ASN A 40 13.25 16.43 1.65
N LYS A 41 13.95 15.33 1.34
CA LYS A 41 14.32 14.93 -0.02
C LYS A 41 13.32 13.96 -0.62
N ILE A 42 13.20 13.98 -1.95
CA ILE A 42 12.42 13.02 -2.73
C ILE A 42 13.16 11.68 -2.70
N CYS A 43 12.45 10.65 -2.25
CA CYS A 43 12.96 9.28 -2.15
C CYS A 43 11.97 8.33 -2.83
N GLY A 44 12.27 7.96 -4.04
CA GLY A 44 11.49 7.00 -4.83
C GLY A 44 12.20 5.65 -4.94
N ALA A 45 12.75 5.36 -6.12
CA ALA A 45 13.42 4.08 -6.39
C ALA A 45 14.78 3.93 -5.69
N THR A 46 15.39 5.03 -5.24
CA THR A 46 16.66 5.00 -4.50
C THR A 46 16.49 4.27 -3.19
N ASP A 47 17.44 3.39 -2.88
CA ASP A 47 17.37 2.55 -1.67
C ASP A 47 18.10 3.24 -0.51
N ILE A 48 17.32 3.72 0.47
CA ILE A 48 17.78 4.46 1.65
C ILE A 48 17.27 3.72 2.89
N ALA A 49 18.17 3.49 3.86
CA ALA A 49 17.86 2.80 5.10
C ALA A 49 17.01 3.65 6.06
N LEU A 50 16.39 2.98 7.02
CA LEU A 50 15.73 3.63 8.17
C LEU A 50 16.74 4.37 9.05
N THR A 51 16.27 5.41 9.73
CA THR A 51 16.96 5.97 10.90
C THR A 51 16.70 5.09 12.14
N ASP A 52 17.47 5.26 13.22
CA ASP A 52 17.18 4.58 14.51
C ASP A 52 15.75 4.87 14.98
N PHE A 53 15.28 6.10 14.81
CA PHE A 53 13.89 6.46 15.09
C PHE A 53 12.91 5.73 14.16
N GLY A 54 13.24 5.56 12.88
CA GLY A 54 12.44 4.79 11.93
C GLY A 54 12.34 3.30 12.29
N HIS A 55 13.44 2.71 12.80
CA HIS A 55 13.42 1.35 13.35
C HIS A 55 12.50 1.26 14.58
N GLN A 56 12.57 2.23 15.50
CA GLN A 56 11.71 2.26 16.68
C GLN A 56 10.24 2.42 16.29
N GLN A 57 9.90 3.31 15.34
CA GLN A 57 8.55 3.45 14.80
C GLN A 57 7.99 2.11 14.29
N ALA A 58 8.80 1.31 13.60
CA ALA A 58 8.39 0.01 13.08
C ALA A 58 8.18 -1.03 14.19
N ILE A 59 8.98 -1.01 15.24
CA ILE A 59 8.83 -1.87 16.43
C ILE A 59 7.55 -1.50 17.18
N ASP A 60 7.31 -0.21 17.40
CA ASP A 60 6.10 0.29 18.11
C ASP A 60 4.82 -0.08 17.33
N LEU A 61 4.84 0.06 15.99
CA LEU A 61 3.74 -0.38 15.14
C LEU A 61 3.51 -1.88 15.25
N GLY A 62 4.57 -2.69 15.22
CA GLY A 62 4.48 -4.14 15.38
C GLY A 62 3.88 -4.53 16.73
N GLY A 63 4.29 -3.87 17.81
CA GLY A 63 3.73 -4.06 19.15
C GLY A 63 2.24 -3.73 19.22
N ARG A 64 1.83 -2.62 18.59
CA ARG A 64 0.41 -2.22 18.52
C ARG A 64 -0.42 -3.24 17.72
N ILE A 65 0.05 -3.68 16.56
CA ILE A 65 -0.65 -4.69 15.73
C ILE A 65 -0.83 -6.00 16.51
N ALA A 66 0.19 -6.42 17.28
CA ALA A 66 0.13 -7.62 18.11
C ALA A 66 -0.93 -7.50 19.23
N GLN A 67 -1.10 -6.30 19.82
CA GLN A 67 -2.06 -6.04 20.88
C GLN A 67 -3.51 -5.92 20.39
N GLU A 68 -3.69 -5.33 19.18
CA GLU A 68 -5.01 -5.06 18.61
C GLU A 68 -5.65 -6.30 17.93
N GLU A 69 -4.91 -7.39 17.76
CA GLU A 69 -5.37 -8.66 17.14
C GLU A 69 -6.15 -8.45 15.83
N LEU A 70 -5.58 -7.67 14.91
CA LEU A 70 -6.27 -7.17 13.70
C LEU A 70 -6.66 -8.25 12.68
N GLY A 71 -6.34 -9.53 12.93
CA GLY A 71 -6.63 -10.64 12.02
C GLY A 71 -5.83 -10.60 10.72
N ILE A 72 -4.62 -10.03 10.74
CA ILE A 72 -3.72 -10.00 9.59
C ILE A 72 -3.06 -11.37 9.43
N ASP A 73 -3.21 -11.97 8.23
CA ASP A 73 -2.68 -13.30 7.93
C ASP A 73 -1.29 -13.26 7.28
N GLU A 74 -0.99 -12.21 6.52
CA GLU A 74 0.27 -12.11 5.77
C GLU A 74 0.67 -10.65 5.53
N ILE A 75 1.99 -10.39 5.61
CA ILE A 75 2.59 -9.08 5.32
C ILE A 75 3.18 -9.12 3.90
N LEU A 76 2.74 -8.21 3.02
CA LEU A 76 3.34 -7.95 1.71
C LEU A 76 4.18 -6.67 1.80
N TYR A 77 5.45 -6.73 1.41
CA TYR A 77 6.33 -5.58 1.53
C TYR A 77 7.09 -5.23 0.27
N SER A 78 7.35 -3.94 0.09
CA SER A 78 8.18 -3.41 -0.99
C SER A 78 9.62 -3.94 -0.92
N PRO A 79 10.28 -4.20 -2.07
CA PRO A 79 11.66 -4.66 -2.11
C PRO A 79 12.68 -3.65 -1.55
N LEU A 80 12.32 -2.37 -1.39
CA LEU A 80 13.24 -1.34 -0.88
C LEU A 80 13.51 -1.52 0.61
N VAL A 81 14.79 -1.39 1.01
CA VAL A 81 15.27 -1.75 2.36
C VAL A 81 14.45 -1.12 3.48
N ARG A 82 14.06 0.16 3.37
CA ARG A 82 13.26 0.86 4.38
C ARG A 82 11.91 0.20 4.66
N ALA A 83 11.25 -0.32 3.64
CA ALA A 83 9.97 -1.02 3.79
C ALA A 83 10.18 -2.47 4.21
N ALA A 84 11.20 -3.14 3.68
CA ALA A 84 11.59 -4.49 4.07
C ALA A 84 11.95 -4.57 5.55
N ASP A 85 12.74 -3.62 6.07
CA ASP A 85 13.12 -3.59 7.49
C ASP A 85 11.93 -3.24 8.38
N THR A 86 11.05 -2.32 7.95
CA THR A 86 9.78 -2.06 8.66
C THR A 86 8.95 -3.34 8.75
N ALA A 87 8.77 -4.07 7.66
CA ALA A 87 8.00 -5.32 7.63
C ALA A 87 8.65 -6.41 8.50
N LYS A 88 9.99 -6.52 8.51
CA LYS A 88 10.72 -7.47 9.38
C LYS A 88 10.48 -7.19 10.86
N HIS A 89 10.49 -5.91 11.28
CA HIS A 89 10.18 -5.56 12.66
C HIS A 89 8.75 -5.97 13.02
N ILE A 90 7.77 -5.62 12.18
CA ILE A 90 6.37 -6.01 12.40
C ILE A 90 6.23 -7.54 12.47
N SER A 91 6.81 -8.27 11.52
CA SER A 91 6.76 -9.73 11.49
C SER A 91 7.37 -10.38 12.73
N ARG A 92 8.51 -9.85 13.24
CA ARG A 92 9.15 -10.33 14.47
C ARG A 92 8.27 -10.10 15.71
N MET A 93 7.58 -8.98 15.79
CA MET A 93 6.71 -8.65 16.92
C MET A 93 5.40 -9.43 16.94
N THR A 94 4.87 -9.75 15.76
CA THR A 94 3.53 -10.34 15.59
C THR A 94 3.56 -11.84 15.28
N GLY A 95 4.68 -12.36 14.78
CA GLY A 95 4.77 -13.73 14.24
C GLY A 95 4.12 -13.89 12.85
N ILE A 96 3.54 -12.82 12.26
CA ILE A 96 2.89 -12.87 10.95
C ILE A 96 3.94 -13.07 9.85
N PRO A 97 3.75 -14.06 8.93
CA PRO A 97 4.69 -14.29 7.83
C PRO A 97 4.73 -13.09 6.87
N ALA A 98 5.93 -12.79 6.37
CA ALA A 98 6.14 -11.67 5.47
C ALA A 98 6.82 -12.12 4.18
N ARG A 99 6.33 -11.64 3.03
CA ARG A 99 6.95 -11.86 1.72
C ARG A 99 7.05 -10.57 0.91
N MET A 100 8.06 -10.53 0.06
CA MET A 100 8.27 -9.41 -0.86
C MET A 100 7.20 -9.43 -1.97
N GLU A 101 6.67 -8.23 -2.27
CA GLU A 101 5.77 -7.96 -3.39
C GLU A 101 6.38 -6.85 -4.27
N PRO A 102 6.92 -7.17 -5.44
CA PRO A 102 7.63 -6.20 -6.28
C PRO A 102 6.79 -4.99 -6.70
N ARG A 103 5.47 -5.18 -6.85
CA ARG A 103 4.53 -4.11 -7.22
C ARG A 103 4.42 -3.02 -6.15
N LEU A 104 4.84 -3.28 -4.91
CA LEU A 104 4.87 -2.29 -3.82
C LEU A 104 6.12 -1.38 -3.83
N LYS A 105 7.04 -1.54 -4.79
CA LYS A 105 8.19 -0.63 -4.95
C LYS A 105 7.69 0.80 -5.14
N GLU A 106 8.38 1.80 -4.53
CA GLU A 106 8.00 3.21 -4.67
C GLU A 106 8.15 3.68 -6.13
N GLN A 107 7.42 4.73 -6.49
CA GLN A 107 7.55 5.41 -7.77
C GLN A 107 9.00 5.82 -8.02
N ASN A 108 9.50 5.56 -9.20
CA ASN A 108 10.79 6.10 -9.64
C ASN A 108 10.60 7.56 -10.09
N PHE A 109 11.14 8.51 -9.32
CA PHE A 109 11.04 9.93 -9.64
C PHE A 109 12.14 10.45 -10.57
N GLY A 110 12.92 9.55 -11.22
CA GLY A 110 13.91 9.90 -12.22
C GLY A 110 14.83 11.03 -11.79
N LYS A 111 14.87 12.12 -12.55
CA LYS A 111 15.72 13.31 -12.26
C LYS A 111 15.46 13.98 -10.92
N TYR A 112 14.33 13.70 -10.28
CA TYR A 112 13.97 14.30 -8.99
C TYR A 112 14.45 13.51 -7.77
N GLU A 113 14.99 12.30 -7.95
CA GLU A 113 15.57 11.54 -6.83
C GLU A 113 16.62 12.39 -6.09
N SER A 114 16.59 12.39 -4.77
CA SER A 114 17.45 13.17 -3.87
C SER A 114 17.27 14.71 -3.87
N THR A 115 16.41 15.27 -4.71
CA THR A 115 16.14 16.71 -4.71
C THR A 115 15.15 17.11 -3.61
N PRO A 116 15.07 18.41 -3.22
CA PRO A 116 14.10 18.88 -2.23
C PRO A 116 12.65 18.70 -2.71
N ARG A 117 11.76 18.24 -1.82
CA ARG A 117 10.34 18.00 -2.13
C ARG A 117 9.53 19.28 -2.39
N ASN A 118 10.00 20.42 -1.89
CA ASN A 118 9.33 21.70 -2.04
C ASN A 118 9.73 22.48 -3.29
N GLY A 119 10.48 21.85 -4.22
CA GLY A 119 10.83 22.46 -5.52
C GLY A 119 9.60 22.69 -6.39
N ASP A 120 9.44 23.92 -6.93
CA ASP A 120 8.26 24.31 -7.72
C ASP A 120 8.11 23.46 -9.00
N THR A 121 9.23 23.12 -9.66
CA THR A 121 9.20 22.27 -10.85
C THR A 121 8.66 20.88 -10.53
N PHE A 122 9.12 20.26 -9.44
CA PHE A 122 8.62 18.95 -9.02
C PHE A 122 7.12 19.01 -8.66
N ARG A 123 6.68 20.08 -8.00
CA ARG A 123 5.26 20.23 -7.62
C ARG A 123 4.36 20.27 -8.86
N LYS A 124 4.76 21.02 -9.91
CA LYS A 124 4.04 21.08 -11.19
C LYS A 124 4.07 19.74 -11.94
N ASP A 125 5.25 19.12 -12.05
CA ASP A 125 5.40 17.85 -12.76
C ASP A 125 4.65 16.71 -12.07
N LYS A 126 4.47 16.79 -10.76
CA LYS A 126 3.71 15.80 -9.98
C LYS A 126 2.19 15.78 -10.29
N GLU A 127 1.65 16.89 -10.80
CA GLU A 127 0.27 16.99 -11.28
C GLU A 127 0.13 16.46 -12.72
N ASN A 128 1.25 16.24 -13.42
CA ASN A 128 1.28 15.63 -14.74
C ASN A 128 1.41 14.09 -14.64
N PHE A 129 0.30 13.41 -14.57
CA PHE A 129 0.25 11.97 -14.29
C PHE A 129 0.84 11.08 -15.38
N VAL A 130 1.06 11.60 -16.59
CA VAL A 130 1.71 10.87 -17.71
C VAL A 130 3.22 11.09 -17.76
N CYS A 131 3.75 12.06 -17.00
CA CYS A 131 5.18 12.39 -16.97
C CYS A 131 5.99 11.26 -16.32
N ARG A 132 7.12 10.87 -16.93
CA ARG A 132 8.05 9.85 -16.43
C ARG A 132 9.29 10.42 -15.75
N TYR A 133 9.39 11.73 -15.54
CA TYR A 133 10.49 12.39 -14.82
C TYR A 133 11.90 12.09 -15.38
N ASP A 134 12.05 12.01 -16.72
CA ASP A 134 13.32 11.68 -17.39
C ASP A 134 13.94 10.35 -16.88
N GLY A 135 13.37 9.24 -17.31
CA GLY A 135 13.83 7.89 -16.98
C GLY A 135 13.20 7.25 -15.74
N GLY A 136 12.22 7.93 -15.15
CA GLY A 136 11.44 7.39 -14.05
C GLY A 136 10.16 6.67 -14.47
N GLU A 137 9.20 6.61 -13.55
CA GLU A 137 7.88 5.98 -13.69
C GLU A 137 6.79 7.05 -13.66
N SER A 138 5.83 7.02 -14.58
CA SER A 138 4.67 7.91 -14.53
C SER A 138 3.68 7.48 -13.43
N MET A 139 2.83 8.41 -12.99
CA MET A 139 1.80 8.09 -12.02
C MET A 139 0.80 7.05 -12.55
N LEU A 140 0.48 7.10 -13.85
CA LEU A 140 -0.41 6.09 -14.45
C LEU A 140 0.20 4.69 -14.42
N GLN A 141 1.51 4.55 -14.64
CA GLN A 141 2.20 3.26 -14.52
C GLN A 141 2.20 2.75 -13.08
N LEU A 142 2.42 3.64 -12.10
CA LEU A 142 2.31 3.32 -10.69
C LEU A 142 0.90 2.82 -10.34
N CYS A 143 -0.12 3.59 -10.69
CA CYS A 143 -1.52 3.24 -10.43
C CYS A 143 -1.88 1.89 -11.06
N GLN A 144 -1.48 1.64 -12.30
CA GLN A 144 -1.76 0.37 -12.97
C GLN A 144 -1.25 -0.84 -12.17
N ARG A 145 0.02 -0.83 -11.72
CA ARG A 145 0.56 -1.97 -10.97
C ARG A 145 -0.04 -2.12 -9.57
N ILE A 146 -0.43 -1.01 -8.93
CA ILE A 146 -1.07 -1.05 -7.62
C ILE A 146 -2.53 -1.51 -7.74
N TYR A 147 -3.29 -1.03 -8.73
CA TYR A 147 -4.65 -1.47 -8.95
C TYR A 147 -4.71 -2.97 -9.26
N ASN A 148 -3.80 -3.48 -10.10
CA ASN A 148 -3.68 -4.91 -10.36
C ASN A 148 -3.38 -5.71 -9.08
N LEU A 149 -2.54 -5.18 -8.16
CA LEU A 149 -2.30 -5.81 -6.86
C LEU A 149 -3.56 -5.82 -5.99
N LEU A 150 -4.30 -4.71 -5.95
CA LEU A 150 -5.54 -4.61 -5.16
C LEU A 150 -6.62 -5.52 -5.71
N ASP A 151 -6.74 -5.66 -7.03
CA ASP A 151 -7.66 -6.59 -7.67
C ASP A 151 -7.30 -8.05 -7.35
N ASP A 152 -6.00 -8.41 -7.33
CA ASP A 152 -5.56 -9.74 -6.92
C ASP A 152 -5.92 -10.01 -5.44
N ILE A 153 -5.69 -9.04 -4.53
CA ILE A 153 -6.06 -9.15 -3.12
C ILE A 153 -7.58 -9.28 -2.97
N LYS A 154 -8.34 -8.44 -3.68
CA LYS A 154 -9.81 -8.48 -3.67
C LYS A 154 -10.35 -9.85 -4.10
N ASN A 155 -9.70 -10.50 -5.06
CA ASN A 155 -10.16 -11.77 -5.66
C ASN A 155 -9.41 -12.99 -5.11
N ASP A 156 -8.55 -12.83 -4.10
CA ASP A 156 -7.79 -13.94 -3.52
C ASP A 156 -8.72 -15.01 -2.92
N PRO A 157 -8.74 -16.26 -3.46
CA PRO A 157 -9.64 -17.30 -2.96
C PRO A 157 -9.30 -17.76 -1.53
N SER A 158 -8.11 -17.47 -1.03
CA SER A 158 -7.72 -17.83 0.35
C SER A 158 -8.46 -17.04 1.42
N GLY A 159 -9.03 -15.87 1.06
CA GLY A 159 -9.72 -15.00 2.00
C GLY A 159 -8.82 -14.32 3.04
N LYS A 160 -7.50 -14.31 2.83
CA LYS A 160 -6.54 -13.69 3.74
C LYS A 160 -6.72 -12.18 3.86
N THR A 161 -6.46 -11.69 5.05
CA THR A 161 -6.28 -10.26 5.33
C THR A 161 -4.80 -9.91 5.25
N TYR A 162 -4.45 -8.97 4.39
CA TYR A 162 -3.07 -8.56 4.15
C TYR A 162 -2.70 -7.26 4.86
N LEU A 163 -1.44 -7.14 5.28
CA LEU A 163 -0.80 -5.86 5.60
C LEU A 163 0.18 -5.50 4.50
N LEU A 164 -0.04 -4.39 3.82
CA LEU A 164 0.87 -3.85 2.81
C LEU A 164 1.83 -2.85 3.47
N VAL A 165 3.14 -3.11 3.40
CA VAL A 165 4.19 -2.24 3.91
C VAL A 165 4.93 -1.60 2.75
N ALA A 166 4.68 -0.31 2.50
CA ALA A 166 5.20 0.36 1.31
C ALA A 166 5.51 1.85 1.54
N HIS A 167 5.08 2.73 0.64
CA HIS A 167 5.59 4.09 0.50
C HIS A 167 4.47 5.12 0.30
N ASN A 168 4.85 6.41 0.34
CA ASN A 168 3.89 7.49 0.24
C ASN A 168 3.28 7.66 -1.18
N GLY A 169 4.04 7.41 -2.25
CA GLY A 169 3.48 7.41 -3.61
C GLY A 169 2.44 6.29 -3.78
N ILE A 170 2.71 5.13 -3.21
CA ILE A 170 1.79 3.99 -3.19
C ILE A 170 0.48 4.33 -2.47
N SER A 171 0.53 5.09 -1.35
CA SER A 171 -0.68 5.48 -0.62
C SER A 171 -1.66 6.28 -1.47
N ARG A 172 -1.18 7.12 -2.40
CA ARG A 172 -2.03 7.88 -3.34
C ARG A 172 -2.78 6.96 -4.29
N ALA A 173 -2.08 6.00 -4.88
CA ALA A 173 -2.69 5.02 -5.77
C ALA A 173 -3.72 4.16 -5.02
N ILE A 174 -3.45 3.76 -3.78
CA ILE A 174 -4.41 3.04 -2.95
C ILE A 174 -5.62 3.92 -2.67
N GLU A 175 -5.43 5.16 -2.21
CA GLU A 175 -6.53 6.07 -1.89
C GLU A 175 -7.45 6.27 -3.10
N SER A 176 -6.89 6.56 -4.29
CA SER A 176 -7.66 6.76 -5.52
C SER A 176 -8.34 5.49 -6.07
N TYR A 177 -7.96 4.30 -5.60
CA TYR A 177 -8.69 3.07 -5.91
C TYR A 177 -10.05 3.02 -5.17
N PHE A 178 -10.18 3.67 -4.01
CA PHE A 178 -11.37 3.62 -3.15
C PHE A 178 -12.23 4.87 -3.20
N TRP A 179 -11.65 6.04 -3.44
CA TRP A 179 -12.36 7.33 -3.42
C TRP A 179 -12.03 8.20 -4.62
N ASP A 180 -13.03 8.97 -5.03
CA ASP A 180 -12.83 10.04 -6.02
C ASP A 180 -12.00 11.15 -5.39
N MET A 181 -11.05 11.69 -6.18
CA MET A 181 -10.14 12.75 -5.75
C MET A 181 -9.94 13.75 -6.89
N THR A 182 -9.81 15.04 -6.57
CA THR A 182 -9.26 16.00 -7.52
C THR A 182 -7.76 15.74 -7.75
N ASN A 183 -7.20 16.30 -8.83
CA ASN A 183 -5.76 16.15 -9.10
C ASN A 183 -4.90 16.75 -7.97
N GLU A 184 -5.34 17.87 -7.37
CA GLU A 184 -4.68 18.53 -6.25
C GLU A 184 -4.72 17.67 -4.98
N GLU A 185 -5.89 17.09 -4.65
CA GLU A 185 -6.04 16.18 -3.53
C GLU A 185 -5.14 14.96 -3.70
N PHE A 186 -5.16 14.32 -4.87
CA PHE A 186 -4.29 13.19 -5.18
C PHE A 186 -2.81 13.56 -5.06
N ALA A 187 -2.38 14.67 -5.66
CA ALA A 187 -0.99 15.10 -5.62
C ALA A 187 -0.49 15.46 -4.22
N SER A 188 -1.37 16.00 -3.36
CA SER A 188 -1.04 16.40 -1.99
C SER A 188 -1.19 15.27 -0.97
N PHE A 189 -1.98 14.22 -1.29
CA PHE A 189 -2.25 13.13 -0.37
C PHE A 189 -0.98 12.43 0.11
N GLY A 190 -0.98 12.04 1.37
CA GLY A 190 0.10 11.26 1.97
C GLY A 190 -0.21 10.87 3.40
N ILE A 191 0.51 9.85 3.88
CA ILE A 191 0.40 9.34 5.24
C ILE A 191 1.75 9.46 5.98
N LYS A 192 1.69 9.50 7.32
CA LYS A 192 2.87 9.56 8.16
C LYS A 192 3.64 8.24 8.13
N ASN A 193 4.93 8.27 8.52
CA ASN A 193 5.71 7.05 8.70
C ASN A 193 5.06 6.16 9.76
N CYS A 194 4.93 4.87 9.48
CA CYS A 194 4.28 3.86 10.33
C CYS A 194 2.83 4.17 10.72
N GLU A 195 2.14 5.06 9.98
CA GLU A 195 0.69 5.22 10.11
C GLU A 195 0.00 3.98 9.53
N LEU A 196 -0.92 3.39 10.28
CA LEU A 196 -1.70 2.22 9.86
C LEU A 196 -3.08 2.66 9.40
N ARG A 197 -3.46 2.23 8.21
CA ARG A 197 -4.80 2.45 7.64
C ARG A 197 -5.45 1.13 7.28
N ARG A 198 -6.76 1.05 7.43
CA ARG A 198 -7.61 -0.07 7.02
C ARG A 198 -8.43 0.34 5.81
N TYR A 199 -8.49 -0.53 4.81
CA TYR A 199 -9.28 -0.36 3.59
C TYR A 199 -10.22 -1.55 3.42
N GLU A 200 -11.46 -1.29 3.02
CA GLU A 200 -12.49 -2.31 2.81
C GLU A 200 -12.90 -2.34 1.35
N PHE A 201 -12.92 -3.55 0.76
CA PHE A 201 -13.48 -3.75 -0.57
C PHE A 201 -15.00 -3.84 -0.45
N GLY A 202 -15.69 -2.71 -0.64
CA GLY A 202 -17.14 -2.66 -0.74
C GLY A 202 -17.65 -3.01 -2.14
N ASP A 203 -18.96 -3.26 -2.28
CA ASP A 203 -19.65 -3.21 -3.57
C ASP A 203 -19.65 -1.74 -4.04
N ARG A 204 -18.95 -1.43 -5.16
CA ARG A 204 -19.09 -0.18 -5.90
C ARG A 204 -20.20 -0.30 -6.91
#